data_4b8e27381d49d4b24b54b1d1010749c6
#
_entry.id   4b8e27381d49d4b24b54b1d1010749c6
#
_cell.length_a   1.000
_cell.length_b   1.000
_cell.length_c   1.000
_cell.angle_alpha   90.00
_cell.angle_beta   90.00
_cell.angle_gamma   90.00
#
_symmetry.space_group_name_H-M   'P 1'
#
loop_
_entity.id
_entity.type
_entity.pdbx_description
1 polymer ?
#
loop_
_entity_poly.entity_id
_entity_poly.type
_entity_poly.pdbx_seq_one_letter_code
_entity_poly.pdbx_strand_id
1 'polypeptide(L)'
;MVVLDVIHISSMMTSQERRKGEQQRDALLAELRGLGNLMRGTIGTVGVTCGRPGCACAQGAKHRKVHLSVNLHGRTRSAYLGREREALVAPLIAEYARAWRLINDLTAVNLALLRGTHPGGAPQRRATR
;
A
#
# COMPACT_ATOMS: atom_id res chain seq x y z
N MET A 1 -12.99 14.68 -10.43
CA MET A 1 -13.46 15.64 -9.40
C MET A 1 -13.03 15.11 -8.03
N VAL A 2 -12.20 15.85 -7.33
CA VAL A 2 -11.78 15.48 -5.97
C VAL A 2 -12.86 15.97 -5.01
N VAL A 3 -13.55 15.04 -4.36
CA VAL A 3 -14.48 15.38 -3.30
C VAL A 3 -13.66 15.58 -2.03
N LEU A 4 -13.61 16.81 -1.55
CA LEU A 4 -13.01 17.13 -0.27
C LEU A 4 -14.01 16.82 0.84
N ASP A 5 -13.89 15.63 1.42
CA ASP A 5 -14.62 15.32 2.65
C ASP A 5 -13.95 16.06 3.81
N VAL A 6 -14.66 17.03 4.35
CA VAL A 6 -14.20 17.73 5.55
C VAL A 6 -14.44 16.83 6.76
N ILE A 7 -13.36 16.31 7.32
CA ILE A 7 -13.43 15.49 8.52
C ILE A 7 -13.60 16.42 9.73
N HIS A 8 -14.76 16.33 10.39
CA HIS A 8 -15.02 17.07 11.61
C HIS A 8 -14.32 16.41 12.79
N ILE A 9 -13.30 17.07 13.30
CA ILE A 9 -12.50 16.60 14.45
C ILE A 9 -13.03 17.16 15.77
N SER A 10 -14.24 17.72 15.77
CA SER A 10 -14.77 18.47 16.93
C SER A 10 -15.45 17.61 17.99
N SER A 11 -15.69 16.33 17.71
CA SER A 11 -16.35 15.43 18.64
C SER A 11 -15.36 14.82 19.62
N MET A 12 -15.58 15.01 20.91
CA MET A 12 -14.73 14.44 21.96
C MET A 12 -14.90 12.93 22.01
N MET A 13 -13.79 12.24 22.05
CA MET A 13 -13.70 10.79 22.18
C MET A 13 -13.79 10.41 23.67
N THR A 14 -14.55 9.38 23.96
CA THR A 14 -14.58 8.82 25.31
C THR A 14 -13.25 8.14 25.65
N SER A 15 -12.95 7.99 26.94
CA SER A 15 -11.75 7.29 27.40
C SER A 15 -11.69 5.84 26.90
N GLN A 16 -12.84 5.19 26.79
CA GLN A 16 -12.93 3.82 26.28
C GLN A 16 -12.64 3.75 24.79
N GLU A 17 -13.19 4.66 24.01
CA GLU A 17 -12.93 4.76 22.57
C GLU A 17 -11.46 5.05 22.31
N ARG A 18 -10.84 5.93 23.07
CA ARG A 18 -9.42 6.23 22.97
C ARG A 18 -8.58 5.00 23.24
N ARG A 19 -8.85 4.29 24.32
CA ARG A 19 -8.12 3.07 24.69
C ARG A 19 -8.21 2.01 23.60
N LYS A 20 -9.40 1.81 23.04
CA LYS A 20 -9.64 0.88 21.95
C LYS A 20 -8.85 1.27 20.69
N GLY A 21 -8.84 2.55 20.36
CA GLY A 21 -8.05 3.08 19.24
C GLY A 21 -6.55 2.89 19.44
N GLU A 22 -6.05 3.12 20.62
CA GLU A 22 -4.64 2.93 20.95
C GLU A 22 -4.23 1.45 20.89
N GLN A 23 -5.08 0.54 21.33
CA GLN A 23 -4.86 -0.90 21.20
C GLN A 23 -4.83 -1.32 19.73
N GLN A 24 -5.73 -0.81 18.93
CA GLN A 24 -5.79 -1.09 17.50
C GLN A 24 -4.54 -0.54 16.79
N ARG A 25 -4.12 0.67 17.12
CA ARG A 25 -2.86 1.25 16.65
C ARG A 25 -1.67 0.35 16.94
N ASP A 26 -1.57 -0.11 18.19
CA ASP A 26 -0.44 -0.92 18.62
C ASP A 26 -0.42 -2.28 17.93
N ALA A 27 -1.59 -2.87 17.67
CA ALA A 27 -1.70 -4.10 16.91
C ALA A 27 -1.25 -3.92 15.47
N LEU A 28 -1.64 -2.82 14.82
CA LEU A 28 -1.21 -2.50 13.45
C LEU A 28 0.28 -2.22 13.36
N LEU A 29 0.86 -1.54 14.37
CA LEU A 29 2.30 -1.33 14.45
C LEU A 29 3.06 -2.66 14.59
N ALA A 30 2.53 -3.60 15.36
CA ALA A 30 3.11 -4.92 15.50
C ALA A 30 3.11 -5.67 14.15
N GLU A 31 2.01 -5.60 13.41
CA GLU A 31 1.95 -6.20 12.06
C GLU A 31 2.93 -5.54 11.09
N LEU A 32 3.08 -4.22 11.13
CA LEU A 32 4.07 -3.50 10.32
C LEU A 32 5.50 -3.94 10.62
N ARG A 33 5.82 -4.14 11.89
CA ARG A 33 7.14 -4.64 12.29
C ARG A 33 7.39 -6.07 11.83
N GLY A 34 6.34 -6.85 11.62
CA GLY A 34 6.40 -8.22 11.13
C GLY A 34 6.47 -8.36 9.62
N LEU A 35 6.48 -7.28 8.86
CA LEU A 35 6.58 -7.34 7.41
C LEU A 35 7.91 -7.94 6.98
N GLY A 36 7.84 -8.83 5.99
CA GLY A 36 9.01 -9.39 5.34
C GLY A 36 9.51 -8.50 4.20
N ASN A 37 10.38 -9.08 3.38
CA ASN A 37 10.87 -8.39 2.19
C ASN A 37 9.71 -8.05 1.25
N LEU A 38 9.79 -6.91 0.62
CA LEU A 38 8.73 -6.42 -0.24
C LEU A 38 9.30 -5.59 -1.40
N MET A 39 8.53 -5.51 -2.45
CA MET A 39 8.81 -4.56 -3.51
C MET A 39 7.50 -4.05 -4.12
N ARG A 40 7.55 -2.86 -4.61
CA ARG A 40 6.49 -2.24 -5.40
C ARG A 40 6.66 -2.64 -6.87
N GLY A 41 5.57 -2.84 -7.55
CA GLY A 41 5.59 -3.12 -8.99
C GLY A 41 4.27 -3.69 -9.47
N THR A 42 4.18 -3.82 -10.77
CA THR A 42 3.02 -4.39 -11.45
C THR A 42 3.48 -5.54 -12.34
N ILE A 43 2.89 -6.71 -12.14
CA ILE A 43 3.09 -7.86 -13.04
C ILE A 43 1.99 -7.81 -14.10
N GLY A 44 2.39 -7.78 -15.35
CA GLY A 44 1.51 -7.83 -16.49
C GLY A 44 1.84 -8.99 -17.42
N THR A 45 0.87 -9.41 -18.20
CA THR A 45 1.06 -10.41 -19.25
C THR A 45 0.74 -9.82 -20.60
N VAL A 46 1.58 -10.14 -21.59
CA VAL A 46 1.35 -9.78 -22.98
C VAL A 46 1.47 -11.02 -23.86
N GLY A 47 0.65 -11.09 -24.90
CA GLY A 47 0.78 -12.09 -25.95
C GLY A 47 1.78 -11.61 -26.99
N VAL A 48 2.77 -12.42 -27.31
CA VAL A 48 3.78 -12.10 -28.32
C VAL A 48 3.91 -13.23 -29.34
N THR A 49 4.25 -12.85 -30.57
CA THR A 49 4.65 -13.81 -31.60
C THR A 49 6.16 -14.05 -31.50
N CYS A 50 6.57 -15.31 -31.59
CA CYS A 50 7.99 -15.66 -31.41
C CYS A 50 8.84 -15.45 -32.67
N GLY A 51 8.21 -15.16 -33.81
CA GLY A 51 8.90 -15.00 -35.08
C GLY A 51 9.44 -16.30 -35.70
N ARG A 52 9.23 -17.45 -35.07
CA ARG A 52 9.66 -18.74 -35.66
C ARG A 52 8.76 -19.12 -36.84
N PRO A 53 9.33 -19.49 -37.98
CA PRO A 53 8.54 -20.00 -39.09
C PRO A 53 7.74 -21.23 -38.68
N GLY A 54 6.45 -21.28 -39.03
CA GLY A 54 5.59 -22.43 -38.74
C GLY A 54 5.04 -22.48 -37.32
N CYS A 55 5.33 -21.52 -36.47
CA CYS A 55 4.73 -21.48 -35.13
C CYS A 55 3.27 -21.02 -35.22
N ALA A 56 2.37 -21.74 -34.54
CA ALA A 56 0.94 -21.44 -34.48
C ALA A 56 0.63 -20.06 -33.91
N CYS A 57 1.54 -19.45 -33.15
CA CYS A 57 1.34 -18.12 -32.55
C CYS A 57 1.19 -17.00 -33.58
N ALA A 58 1.66 -17.17 -34.79
CA ALA A 58 1.50 -16.18 -35.86
C ALA A 58 0.03 -16.03 -36.31
N GLN A 59 -0.76 -17.10 -36.19
CA GLN A 59 -2.15 -17.17 -36.65
C GLN A 59 -3.14 -17.58 -35.56
N GLY A 60 -2.66 -17.90 -34.35
CA GLY A 60 -3.47 -18.37 -33.26
C GLY A 60 -3.07 -17.76 -31.91
N ALA A 61 -3.17 -18.55 -30.86
CA ALA A 61 -2.83 -18.13 -29.50
C ALA A 61 -1.38 -17.64 -29.41
N LYS A 62 -1.19 -16.44 -28.90
CA LYS A 62 0.12 -15.83 -28.71
C LYS A 62 0.87 -16.50 -27.53
N HIS A 63 2.18 -16.43 -27.55
CA HIS A 63 2.97 -16.83 -26.41
C HIS A 63 2.76 -15.83 -25.27
N ARG A 64 2.50 -16.36 -24.09
CA ARG A 64 2.36 -15.55 -22.87
C ARG A 64 3.75 -15.11 -22.42
N LYS A 65 3.96 -13.81 -22.37
CA LYS A 65 5.14 -13.22 -21.72
C LYS A 65 4.71 -12.40 -20.51
N VAL A 66 5.40 -12.62 -19.41
CA VAL A 66 5.18 -11.90 -18.16
C VAL A 66 6.26 -10.84 -18.02
N HIS A 67 5.84 -9.64 -17.68
CA HIS A 67 6.77 -8.55 -17.42
C HIS A 67 6.44 -7.87 -16.09
N LEU A 68 7.46 -7.36 -15.46
CA LEU A 68 7.39 -6.51 -14.29
C LEU A 68 7.62 -5.07 -14.71
N SER A 69 6.75 -4.17 -14.27
CA SER A 69 6.93 -2.73 -14.44
C SER A 69 7.00 -2.05 -13.10
N VAL A 70 7.99 -1.21 -12.92
CA VAL A 70 8.20 -0.43 -11.69
C VAL A 70 8.55 1.00 -12.08
N ASN A 71 7.89 1.96 -11.45
CA ASN A 71 8.32 3.35 -11.53
C ASN A 71 9.26 3.66 -10.37
N LEU A 72 10.49 4.03 -10.72
CA LEU A 72 11.51 4.42 -9.75
C LEU A 72 12.03 5.80 -10.11
N HIS A 73 11.90 6.74 -9.19
CA HIS A 73 12.40 8.11 -9.38
C HIS A 73 11.85 8.78 -10.65
N GLY A 74 10.58 8.56 -10.95
CA GLY A 74 9.92 9.13 -12.12
C GLY A 74 10.19 8.38 -13.44
N ARG A 75 10.96 7.30 -13.42
CA ARG A 75 11.24 6.48 -14.60
C ARG A 75 10.62 5.10 -14.45
N THR A 76 9.90 4.68 -15.49
CA THR A 76 9.39 3.32 -15.57
C THR A 76 10.47 2.37 -16.04
N ARG A 77 10.71 1.33 -15.25
CA ARG A 77 11.60 0.24 -15.60
C ARG A 77 10.77 -1.01 -15.80
N SER A 78 11.06 -1.75 -16.86
CA SER A 78 10.36 -2.98 -17.19
C SER A 78 11.37 -4.11 -17.40
N ALA A 79 11.01 -5.29 -16.96
CA ALA A 79 11.82 -6.49 -17.15
C ALA A 79 10.91 -7.68 -17.47
N TYR A 80 11.32 -8.50 -18.41
CA TYR A 80 10.66 -9.77 -18.65
C TYR A 80 10.99 -10.75 -17.53
N LEU A 81 9.96 -11.46 -17.07
CA LEU A 81 10.08 -12.45 -16.02
C LEU A 81 9.83 -13.83 -16.60
N GLY A 82 10.74 -14.77 -16.32
CA GLY A 82 10.46 -16.19 -16.47
C GLY A 82 9.61 -16.68 -15.30
N ARG A 83 9.10 -17.90 -15.36
CA ARG A 83 8.26 -18.50 -14.31
C ARG A 83 8.92 -18.46 -12.94
N GLU A 84 10.23 -18.75 -12.87
CA GLU A 84 10.97 -18.74 -11.61
C GLU A 84 11.02 -17.35 -10.99
N ARG A 85 11.29 -16.34 -11.79
CA ARG A 85 11.32 -14.95 -11.31
C ARG A 85 9.93 -14.44 -10.94
N GLU A 86 8.91 -14.81 -11.69
CA GLU A 86 7.52 -14.50 -11.35
C GLU A 86 7.16 -15.04 -9.96
N ALA A 87 7.54 -16.29 -9.69
CA ALA A 87 7.31 -16.92 -8.38
C ALA A 87 8.07 -16.23 -7.24
N LEU A 88 9.23 -15.62 -7.51
CA LEU A 88 9.99 -14.86 -6.53
C LEU A 88 9.43 -13.46 -6.30
N VAL A 89 8.94 -12.83 -7.35
CA VAL A 89 8.49 -11.43 -7.32
C VAL A 89 7.06 -11.32 -6.78
N ALA A 90 6.19 -12.23 -7.12
CA ALA A 90 4.78 -12.16 -6.72
C ALA A 90 4.58 -12.03 -5.20
N PRO A 91 5.28 -12.80 -4.34
CA PRO A 91 5.17 -12.62 -2.89
C PRO A 91 5.66 -11.26 -2.40
N LEU A 92 6.68 -10.70 -3.04
CA LEU A 92 7.21 -9.38 -2.66
C LEU A 92 6.20 -8.27 -2.95
N ILE A 93 5.50 -8.36 -4.07
CA ILE A 93 4.45 -7.42 -4.44
C ILE A 93 3.23 -7.58 -3.52
N ALA A 94 2.88 -8.82 -3.16
CA ALA A 94 1.80 -9.08 -2.21
C ALA A 94 2.12 -8.51 -0.83
N GLU A 95 3.37 -8.62 -0.37
CA GLU A 95 3.80 -8.05 0.90
C GLU A 95 3.78 -6.51 0.87
N TYR A 96 4.14 -5.90 -0.25
CA TYR A 96 3.97 -4.45 -0.43
C TYR A 96 2.50 -4.03 -0.34
N ALA A 97 1.60 -4.77 -0.97
CA ALA A 97 0.17 -4.50 -0.89
C ALA A 97 -0.35 -4.61 0.55
N ARG A 98 0.15 -5.59 1.31
CA ARG A 98 -0.16 -5.73 2.73
C ARG A 98 0.36 -4.55 3.53
N ALA A 99 1.60 -4.13 3.29
CA ALA A 99 2.19 -2.95 3.92
C ALA A 99 1.35 -1.70 3.66
N TRP A 100 0.91 -1.52 2.44
CA TRP A 100 0.07 -0.38 2.06
C TRP A 100 -1.27 -0.38 2.80
N ARG A 101 -1.93 -1.53 2.92
CA ARG A 101 -3.16 -1.65 3.71
C ARG A 101 -2.93 -1.32 5.18
N LEU A 102 -1.85 -1.82 5.77
CA LEU A 102 -1.51 -1.54 7.16
C LEU A 102 -1.24 -0.05 7.39
N ILE A 103 -0.56 0.61 6.47
CA ILE A 103 -0.32 2.05 6.53
C ILE A 103 -1.65 2.82 6.48
N ASN A 104 -2.55 2.43 5.59
CA ASN A 104 -3.85 3.07 5.47
C ASN A 104 -4.71 2.85 6.72
N ASP A 105 -4.73 1.63 7.25
CA ASP A 105 -5.48 1.31 8.47
C ASP A 105 -4.92 2.07 9.67
N LEU A 106 -3.61 2.15 9.79
CA LEU A 106 -2.95 2.92 10.84
C LEU A 106 -3.26 4.41 10.73
N THR A 107 -3.27 4.93 9.50
CA THR A 107 -3.64 6.32 9.22
C THR A 107 -5.06 6.59 9.67
N ALA A 108 -6.00 5.69 9.37
CA ALA A 108 -7.39 5.81 9.78
C ALA A 108 -7.54 5.81 11.30
N VAL A 109 -6.82 4.92 12.00
CA VAL A 109 -6.82 4.88 13.47
C VAL A 109 -6.27 6.16 14.06
N ASN A 110 -5.14 6.65 13.56
CA ASN A 110 -4.55 7.89 14.04
C ASN A 110 -5.45 9.10 13.76
N LEU A 111 -6.12 9.10 12.63
CA LEU A 111 -7.10 10.14 12.30
C LEU A 111 -8.27 10.13 13.30
N ALA A 112 -8.77 8.96 13.65
CA ALA A 112 -9.82 8.81 14.66
C ALA A 112 -9.33 9.25 16.05
N LEU A 113 -8.08 8.96 16.41
CA LEU A 113 -7.49 9.38 17.68
C LEU A 113 -7.34 10.91 17.80
N LEU A 114 -7.23 11.62 16.69
CA LEU A 114 -7.22 13.09 16.70
C LEU A 114 -8.50 13.69 17.26
N ARG A 115 -9.62 12.96 17.18
CA ARG A 115 -10.88 13.40 17.79
C ARG A 115 -10.78 13.56 19.31
N GLY A 116 -9.88 12.82 19.95
CA GLY A 116 -9.64 12.90 21.37
C GLY A 116 -8.72 14.05 21.78
N THR A 117 -8.10 14.72 20.81
CA THR A 117 -7.30 15.91 21.09
C THR A 117 -8.17 17.14 21.05
N HIS A 118 -8.04 17.98 22.05
CA HIS A 118 -8.80 19.23 22.15
C HIS A 118 -8.49 20.12 20.95
N PRO A 119 -9.45 20.79 20.33
CA PRO A 119 -9.17 21.71 19.22
C PRO A 119 -8.25 22.89 19.61
N GLY A 120 -8.09 23.13 20.89
CA GLY A 120 -7.10 24.06 21.42
C GLY A 120 -5.92 23.35 22.07
N GLY A 121 -5.79 22.05 21.78
CA GLY A 121 -4.96 21.14 22.54
C GLY A 121 -3.51 21.01 22.11
N ALA A 122 -3.01 21.95 21.34
CA ALA A 122 -1.66 22.35 21.67
C ALA A 122 -1.70 22.69 23.15
N PRO A 123 -0.85 22.10 24.01
CA PRO A 123 -0.81 22.52 25.38
C PRO A 123 -0.65 24.03 25.34
N GLN A 124 -1.68 24.73 25.77
CA GLN A 124 -1.49 26.11 26.12
C GLN A 124 -0.34 26.08 27.11
N ARG A 125 0.84 26.39 26.63
CA ARG A 125 1.89 26.78 27.50
C ARG A 125 1.29 27.91 28.31
N ARG A 126 0.78 27.58 29.47
CA ARG A 126 0.47 28.61 30.44
C ARG A 126 1.71 29.46 30.49
N ALA A 127 1.56 30.67 30.04
CA ALA A 127 2.54 31.67 30.34
C ALA A 127 2.69 31.63 31.85
N THR A 128 3.78 31.09 32.29
CA THR A 128 4.18 31.22 33.68
C THR A 128 4.44 32.68 33.91
N ARG A 129 3.57 33.29 34.67
CA ARG A 129 3.82 34.62 35.20
C ARG A 129 5.03 34.53 36.10
#